data_8ec9ce435052c32f43b5165c227b4ab4
#
_entry.id   8ec9ce435052c32f43b5165c227b4ab4
#
_cell.length_a   1.000
_cell.length_b   1.000
_cell.length_c   1.000
_cell.angle_alpha   90.00
_cell.angle_beta   90.00
_cell.angle_gamma   90.00
#
_symmetry.space_group_name_H-M   'P 1'
#
loop_
_entity.id
_entity.type
_entity.pdbx_description
1 polymer ?
#
loop_
_entity_poly.entity_id
_entity_poly.type
_entity_poly.pdbx_seq_one_letter_code
_entity_poly.pdbx_strand_id
1 'polypeptide(L)'
;MDKNFGFLGVEAIVFGKGPTFKKIKKEEGQIHVCVNDSINEIDEPDIVVFNDSISLKKIDKNKLKKVKIIVTPYYPHFEQSYRPKSDFTWLNLKELFPELNCLWYPYNLKTSKPVLGIPTFESSITSSNTAVEWCVINGIKKITTYGVGKESGYNVKFTGSVVEGQIKKIRDDIEYRCKINNVELKML
;
A
#
# COMPACT_ATOMS: atom_id res chain seq x y z
N MET A 1 -5.07 15.97 12.32
CA MET A 1 -5.92 15.88 11.10
C MET A 1 -6.76 14.62 11.24
N ASP A 2 -7.92 14.73 11.86
CA ASP A 2 -8.88 13.62 11.89
C ASP A 2 -9.59 13.54 10.53
N LYS A 3 -8.91 13.00 9.55
CA LYS A 3 -9.54 12.61 8.30
C LYS A 3 -10.10 11.20 8.46
N ASN A 4 -11.23 11.11 9.17
CA ASN A 4 -12.03 9.92 9.17
C ASN A 4 -12.65 9.81 7.77
N PHE A 5 -12.07 9.01 6.89
CA PHE A 5 -12.51 8.87 5.49
C PHE A 5 -13.86 8.16 5.34
N GLY A 6 -14.57 7.90 6.45
CA GLY A 6 -15.90 7.31 6.41
C GLY A 6 -15.93 5.84 5.95
N PHE A 7 -14.87 5.08 6.18
CA PHE A 7 -14.79 3.65 5.82
C PHE A 7 -15.50 2.70 6.79
N LEU A 8 -16.45 3.20 7.58
CA LEU A 8 -17.25 2.35 8.46
C LEU A 8 -18.07 1.36 7.61
N GLY A 9 -17.93 0.06 7.93
CA GLY A 9 -18.63 -1.01 7.19
C GLY A 9 -18.03 -1.40 5.85
N VAL A 10 -16.91 -0.81 5.45
CA VAL A 10 -16.21 -1.13 4.19
C VAL A 10 -15.24 -2.29 4.41
N GLU A 11 -15.20 -3.22 3.46
CA GLU A 11 -14.16 -4.25 3.35
C GLU A 11 -13.01 -3.74 2.45
N ALA A 12 -11.77 -3.86 2.91
CA ALA A 12 -10.62 -3.61 2.05
C ALA A 12 -10.13 -4.91 1.41
N ILE A 13 -9.97 -4.86 0.09
CA ILE A 13 -9.29 -5.92 -0.67
C ILE A 13 -7.90 -5.42 -1.03
N VAL A 14 -6.87 -6.00 -0.41
CA VAL A 14 -5.47 -5.62 -0.61
C VAL A 14 -4.81 -6.54 -1.64
N PHE A 15 -4.35 -5.97 -2.74
CA PHE A 15 -3.67 -6.67 -3.83
C PHE A 15 -2.16 -6.44 -3.75
N GLY A 16 -1.41 -7.50 -3.39
CA GLY A 16 0.03 -7.58 -3.53
C GLY A 16 0.44 -8.21 -4.86
N LYS A 17 1.68 -8.68 -4.94
CA LYS A 17 2.25 -9.30 -6.15
C LYS A 17 2.64 -10.77 -5.96
N GLY A 18 2.36 -11.36 -4.82
CA GLY A 18 2.71 -12.73 -4.50
C GLY A 18 1.98 -13.77 -5.35
N PRO A 19 2.37 -15.04 -5.25
CA PRO A 19 1.83 -16.14 -6.08
C PRO A 19 0.32 -16.29 -6.00
N THR A 20 -0.27 -15.97 -4.86
CA THR A 20 -1.73 -16.04 -4.64
C THR A 20 -2.50 -14.85 -5.20
N PHE A 21 -1.84 -13.95 -5.96
CA PHE A 21 -2.53 -12.86 -6.62
C PHE A 21 -3.66 -13.37 -7.53
N LYS A 22 -4.84 -12.81 -7.33
CA LYS A 22 -6.01 -13.10 -8.13
C LYS A 22 -6.77 -11.80 -8.41
N LYS A 23 -7.05 -11.55 -9.67
CA LYS A 23 -7.95 -10.48 -10.08
C LYS A 23 -9.39 -10.87 -9.71
N ILE A 24 -10.08 -9.99 -9.01
CA ILE A 24 -11.51 -10.15 -8.69
C ILE A 24 -12.28 -8.91 -9.14
N LYS A 25 -13.57 -9.08 -9.35
CA LYS A 25 -14.48 -7.96 -9.60
C LYS A 25 -14.78 -7.28 -8.26
N LYS A 26 -14.88 -5.96 -8.30
CA LYS A 26 -15.24 -5.15 -7.12
C LYS A 26 -16.73 -5.35 -6.81
N GLU A 27 -17.03 -5.52 -5.53
CA GLU A 27 -18.39 -5.61 -5.01
C GLU A 27 -18.78 -4.33 -4.27
N GLU A 28 -20.06 -4.10 -4.06
CA GLU A 28 -20.56 -3.00 -3.25
C GLU A 28 -20.01 -3.10 -1.80
N GLY A 29 -19.66 -1.98 -1.21
CA GLY A 29 -19.06 -1.96 0.13
C GLY A 29 -17.58 -2.34 0.18
N GLN A 30 -16.92 -2.56 -0.96
CA GLN A 30 -15.49 -2.84 -1.03
C GLN A 30 -14.67 -1.66 -1.53
N ILE A 31 -13.43 -1.58 -1.04
CA ILE A 31 -12.37 -0.74 -1.64
C ILE A 31 -11.21 -1.62 -2.10
N HIS A 32 -10.67 -1.31 -3.26
CA HIS A 32 -9.51 -1.98 -3.82
C HIS A 32 -8.23 -1.18 -3.51
N VAL A 33 -7.36 -1.78 -2.69
CA VAL A 33 -6.07 -1.22 -2.26
C VAL A 33 -4.95 -1.97 -2.97
N CYS A 34 -4.28 -1.30 -3.88
CA CYS A 34 -3.25 -1.89 -4.73
C CYS A 34 -1.86 -1.56 -4.21
N VAL A 35 -0.97 -2.55 -4.15
CA VAL A 35 0.42 -2.39 -3.72
C VAL A 35 1.33 -2.32 -4.95
N ASN A 36 2.01 -1.18 -5.11
CA ASN A 36 2.91 -0.93 -6.24
C ASN A 36 2.20 -1.15 -7.60
N ASP A 37 2.85 -1.84 -8.52
CA ASP A 37 2.34 -2.13 -9.87
C ASP A 37 1.26 -3.22 -9.94
N SER A 38 0.79 -3.78 -8.83
CA SER A 38 -0.39 -4.64 -8.83
C SER A 38 -1.65 -3.92 -9.35
N ILE A 39 -1.68 -2.59 -9.24
CA ILE A 39 -2.75 -1.74 -9.79
C ILE A 39 -2.97 -1.94 -11.29
N ASN A 40 -1.95 -2.30 -12.06
CA ASN A 40 -2.05 -2.50 -13.50
C ASN A 40 -3.05 -3.61 -13.87
N GLU A 41 -3.19 -4.59 -12.99
CA GLU A 41 -4.07 -5.75 -13.18
C GLU A 41 -5.50 -5.52 -12.64
N ILE A 42 -5.74 -4.44 -11.89
CA ILE A 42 -7.03 -4.18 -11.26
C ILE A 42 -7.84 -3.18 -12.09
N ASP A 43 -9.10 -3.49 -12.36
CA ASP A 43 -9.95 -2.66 -13.23
C ASP A 43 -10.42 -1.38 -12.53
N GLU A 44 -10.80 -1.49 -11.25
CA GLU A 44 -11.36 -0.41 -10.45
C GLU A 44 -10.53 -0.20 -9.16
N PRO A 45 -9.28 0.31 -9.28
CA PRO A 45 -8.47 0.62 -8.11
C PRO A 45 -8.98 1.89 -7.42
N ASP A 46 -9.08 1.87 -6.09
CA ASP A 46 -9.40 3.06 -5.32
C ASP A 46 -8.14 3.69 -4.72
N ILE A 47 -7.21 2.87 -4.29
CA ILE A 47 -6.04 3.29 -3.53
C ILE A 47 -4.80 2.59 -4.07
N VAL A 48 -3.72 3.33 -4.19
CA VAL A 48 -2.40 2.75 -4.43
C VAL A 48 -1.46 3.09 -3.29
N VAL A 49 -0.68 2.10 -2.86
CA VAL A 49 0.30 2.20 -1.78
C VAL A 49 1.66 1.81 -2.30
N PHE A 50 2.66 2.65 -2.10
CA PHE A 50 4.04 2.34 -2.43
C PHE A 50 5.02 3.04 -1.49
N ASN A 51 6.16 2.40 -1.24
CA ASN A 51 7.25 2.97 -0.44
C ASN A 51 8.35 3.55 -1.33
N ASP A 52 8.46 3.03 -2.57
CA ASP A 52 9.52 3.36 -3.51
C ASP A 52 8.99 4.18 -4.69
N SER A 53 9.65 5.28 -5.03
CA SER A 53 9.31 6.13 -6.17
C SER A 53 9.40 5.39 -7.51
N ILE A 54 10.25 4.36 -7.61
CA ILE A 54 10.37 3.54 -8.82
C ILE A 54 9.08 2.82 -9.18
N SER A 55 8.22 2.55 -8.19
CA SER A 55 6.92 1.92 -8.43
C SER A 55 6.05 2.74 -9.37
N LEU A 56 6.12 4.08 -9.30
CA LEU A 56 5.37 4.95 -10.19
C LEU A 56 5.78 4.83 -11.67
N LYS A 57 7.06 4.49 -11.94
CA LYS A 57 7.55 4.27 -13.31
C LYS A 57 6.96 3.01 -13.95
N LYS A 58 6.50 2.05 -13.13
CA LYS A 58 5.94 0.76 -13.56
C LYS A 58 4.42 0.76 -13.63
N ILE A 59 3.79 1.77 -13.07
CA ILE A 59 2.33 1.88 -13.05
C ILE A 59 1.82 2.49 -14.36
N ASP A 60 0.80 1.86 -14.94
CA ASP A 60 0.06 2.44 -16.07
C ASP A 60 -0.60 3.76 -15.63
N LYS A 61 -0.26 4.84 -16.33
CA LYS A 61 -0.79 6.18 -16.05
C LYS A 61 -2.31 6.26 -16.12
N ASN A 62 -2.95 5.47 -16.98
CA ASN A 62 -4.40 5.43 -17.08
C ASN A 62 -5.04 4.75 -15.85
N LYS A 63 -4.35 3.79 -15.25
CA LYS A 63 -4.78 3.18 -13.99
C LYS A 63 -4.57 4.18 -12.83
N LEU A 64 -3.43 4.85 -12.80
CA LEU A 64 -3.12 5.83 -11.77
C LEU A 64 -4.14 6.99 -11.72
N LYS A 65 -4.63 7.46 -12.88
CA LYS A 65 -5.67 8.49 -12.97
C LYS A 65 -7.03 8.08 -12.36
N LYS A 66 -7.29 6.78 -12.19
CA LYS A 66 -8.53 6.27 -11.57
C LYS A 66 -8.48 6.22 -10.05
N VAL A 67 -7.28 6.35 -9.48
CA VAL A 67 -7.06 6.23 -8.04
C VAL A 67 -7.60 7.46 -7.32
N LYS A 68 -8.26 7.23 -6.19
CA LYS A 68 -8.77 8.28 -5.30
C LYS A 68 -7.72 8.74 -4.29
N ILE A 69 -6.89 7.82 -3.83
CA ILE A 69 -5.88 8.06 -2.79
C ILE A 69 -4.55 7.42 -3.17
N ILE A 70 -3.47 8.20 -3.06
CA ILE A 70 -2.09 7.72 -3.14
C ILE A 70 -1.48 7.76 -1.73
N VAL A 71 -1.08 6.59 -1.22
CA VAL A 71 -0.43 6.44 0.08
C VAL A 71 1.06 6.24 -0.14
N THR A 72 1.89 7.16 0.36
CA THR A 72 3.33 7.17 0.13
C THR A 72 4.08 7.71 1.34
N PRO A 73 5.33 7.29 1.61
CA PRO A 73 6.14 7.92 2.64
C PRO A 73 6.33 9.42 2.39
N TYR A 74 6.45 10.19 3.46
CA TYR A 74 6.84 11.61 3.36
C TYR A 74 8.18 11.76 2.61
N TYR A 75 9.14 10.87 2.95
CA TYR A 75 10.39 10.69 2.21
C TYR A 75 10.35 9.32 1.52
N PRO A 76 9.87 9.21 0.30
CA PRO A 76 9.85 7.93 -0.42
C PRO A 76 11.27 7.44 -0.70
N HIS A 77 11.42 6.12 -0.76
CA HIS A 77 12.66 5.53 -1.23
C HIS A 77 12.89 5.95 -2.68
N PHE A 78 14.08 6.44 -2.97
CA PHE A 78 14.41 6.92 -4.30
C PHE A 78 15.05 5.80 -5.13
N GLU A 79 14.47 5.52 -6.29
CA GLU A 79 14.89 4.48 -7.22
C GLU A 79 15.01 3.09 -6.56
N GLN A 80 16.20 2.48 -6.62
CA GLN A 80 16.49 1.18 -6.02
C GLN A 80 17.07 1.29 -4.60
N SER A 81 17.17 2.50 -4.06
CA SER A 81 17.66 2.73 -2.71
C SER A 81 16.60 2.32 -1.69
N TYR A 82 16.97 1.46 -0.75
CA TYR A 82 16.14 1.13 0.43
C TYR A 82 16.20 2.21 1.53
N ARG A 83 16.83 3.35 1.24
CA ARG A 83 16.92 4.48 2.17
C ARG A 83 16.19 5.67 1.60
N PRO A 84 15.32 6.33 2.39
CA PRO A 84 14.69 7.57 1.97
C PRO A 84 15.76 8.64 1.81
N LYS A 85 15.65 9.49 0.77
CA LYS A 85 16.45 10.69 0.60
C LYS A 85 15.70 11.86 1.25
N SER A 86 16.37 12.57 2.15
CA SER A 86 15.78 13.69 2.90
C SER A 86 15.42 14.91 2.05
N ASP A 87 15.97 15.00 0.86
CA ASP A 87 15.74 16.07 -0.11
C ASP A 87 14.62 15.76 -1.12
N PHE A 88 14.15 14.51 -1.15
CA PHE A 88 13.08 14.06 -2.04
C PHE A 88 11.84 13.69 -1.24
N THR A 89 10.82 14.51 -1.32
CA THR A 89 9.58 14.36 -0.58
C THR A 89 8.43 13.89 -1.47
N TRP A 90 7.30 13.54 -0.88
CA TRP A 90 6.07 13.26 -1.62
C TRP A 90 5.59 14.43 -2.48
N LEU A 91 5.96 15.68 -2.13
CA LEU A 91 5.65 16.87 -2.93
C LEU A 91 6.32 16.81 -4.30
N ASN A 92 7.58 16.34 -4.35
CA ASN A 92 8.27 16.15 -5.63
C ASN A 92 7.55 15.11 -6.49
N LEU A 93 7.02 14.03 -5.88
CA LEU A 93 6.20 13.07 -6.62
C LEU A 93 4.92 13.71 -7.16
N LYS A 94 4.25 14.52 -6.35
CA LYS A 94 3.04 15.23 -6.77
C LYS A 94 3.30 16.20 -7.92
N GLU A 95 4.44 16.87 -7.92
CA GLU A 95 4.87 17.77 -9.00
C GLU A 95 5.16 17.03 -10.31
N LEU A 96 5.62 15.78 -10.24
CA LEU A 96 5.85 14.92 -11.40
C LEU A 96 4.56 14.42 -12.06
N PHE A 97 3.43 14.48 -11.35
CA PHE A 97 2.13 13.98 -11.79
C PHE A 97 1.02 15.02 -11.53
N PRO A 98 1.13 16.24 -12.13
CA PRO A 98 0.18 17.31 -11.85
C PRO A 98 -1.24 17.00 -12.35
N GLU A 99 -1.38 16.07 -13.28
CA GLU A 99 -2.66 15.62 -13.84
C GLU A 99 -3.45 14.70 -12.92
N LEU A 100 -2.88 14.22 -11.80
CA LEU A 100 -3.57 13.33 -10.87
C LEU A 100 -4.48 14.13 -9.95
N ASN A 101 -5.77 13.97 -10.15
CA ASN A 101 -6.79 14.54 -9.26
C ASN A 101 -7.13 13.56 -8.13
N CYS A 102 -6.16 13.28 -7.27
CA CYS A 102 -6.31 12.36 -6.15
C CYS A 102 -5.81 12.98 -4.84
N LEU A 103 -6.21 12.37 -3.72
CA LEU A 103 -5.67 12.72 -2.42
C LEU A 103 -4.30 12.05 -2.24
N TRP A 104 -3.30 12.83 -1.87
CA TRP A 104 -2.02 12.32 -1.42
C TRP A 104 -2.02 12.17 0.10
N TYR A 105 -1.74 10.96 0.57
CA TYR A 105 -1.67 10.61 1.99
C TYR A 105 -0.21 10.28 2.37
N PRO A 106 0.56 11.29 2.81
CA PRO A 106 1.92 11.07 3.28
C PRO A 106 1.94 10.46 4.68
N TYR A 107 2.94 9.60 4.96
CA TYR A 107 3.20 9.05 6.28
C TYR A 107 4.71 9.02 6.57
N ASN A 108 5.07 9.02 7.86
CA ASN A 108 6.44 8.83 8.28
C ASN A 108 6.77 7.33 8.32
N LEU A 109 7.88 6.93 7.71
CA LEU A 109 8.47 5.62 7.95
C LEU A 109 9.09 5.61 9.35
N LYS A 110 8.95 4.52 10.10
CA LYS A 110 9.56 4.33 11.43
C LYS A 110 11.07 4.57 11.41
N THR A 111 11.74 4.28 10.29
CA THR A 111 13.19 4.42 10.09
C THR A 111 13.63 5.82 9.68
N SER A 112 12.69 6.71 9.42
CA SER A 112 12.97 8.09 8.99
C SER A 112 12.81 9.06 10.15
N LYS A 113 13.46 10.23 10.04
CA LYS A 113 13.20 11.34 10.97
C LYS A 113 11.73 11.76 10.83
N PRO A 114 10.92 11.71 11.90
CA PRO A 114 9.52 12.03 11.81
C PRO A 114 9.28 13.50 11.49
N VAL A 115 8.31 13.77 10.63
CA VAL A 115 7.80 15.11 10.33
C VAL A 115 6.55 15.35 11.15
N LEU A 116 6.52 16.44 11.89
CA LEU A 116 5.40 16.80 12.77
C LEU A 116 4.10 16.96 11.97
N GLY A 117 3.01 16.42 12.49
CA GLY A 117 1.69 16.47 11.84
C GLY A 117 1.47 15.41 10.76
N ILE A 118 2.46 14.58 10.46
CA ILE A 118 2.36 13.44 9.55
C ILE A 118 2.28 12.15 10.38
N PRO A 119 1.32 11.25 10.15
CA PRO A 119 1.22 10.00 10.89
C PRO A 119 2.46 9.14 10.68
N THR A 120 2.93 8.47 11.72
CA THR A 120 4.03 7.51 11.64
C THR A 120 3.45 6.10 11.53
N PHE A 121 3.87 5.37 10.50
CA PHE A 121 3.52 3.97 10.34
C PHE A 121 4.60 3.09 11.00
N GLU A 122 4.14 2.21 11.85
CA GLU A 122 5.01 1.28 12.58
C GLU A 122 5.50 0.13 11.70
N SER A 123 4.70 -0.21 10.67
CA SER A 123 4.94 -1.30 9.73
C SER A 123 5.64 -0.76 8.49
N SER A 124 6.94 -0.76 8.50
CA SER A 124 7.74 -0.31 7.34
C SER A 124 8.49 -1.44 6.63
N ILE A 125 8.05 -2.70 6.82
CA ILE A 125 8.75 -3.86 6.24
C ILE A 125 8.61 -3.84 4.72
N THR A 126 7.36 -3.71 4.23
CA THR A 126 7.06 -3.65 2.79
C THR A 126 5.85 -2.75 2.54
N SER A 127 5.63 -2.38 1.27
CA SER A 127 4.42 -1.65 0.87
C SER A 127 3.12 -2.43 1.16
N SER A 128 3.18 -3.76 1.24
CA SER A 128 2.03 -4.59 1.64
C SER A 128 1.67 -4.40 3.11
N ASN A 129 2.66 -4.37 4.00
CA ASN A 129 2.45 -4.08 5.42
C ASN A 129 1.87 -2.68 5.59
N THR A 130 2.43 -1.70 4.87
CA THR A 130 1.94 -0.32 4.85
C THR A 130 0.49 -0.24 4.40
N ALA A 131 0.10 -0.98 3.37
CA ALA A 131 -1.27 -1.00 2.87
C ALA A 131 -2.26 -1.50 3.93
N VAL A 132 -1.92 -2.58 4.63
CA VAL A 132 -2.74 -3.11 5.73
C VAL A 132 -2.79 -2.13 6.91
N GLU A 133 -1.65 -1.56 7.31
CA GLU A 133 -1.61 -0.57 8.39
C GLU A 133 -2.43 0.67 8.06
N TRP A 134 -2.37 1.15 6.81
CA TRP A 134 -3.22 2.24 6.35
C TRP A 134 -4.71 1.91 6.52
N CYS A 135 -5.14 0.70 6.13
CA CYS A 135 -6.52 0.24 6.32
C CYS A 135 -6.92 0.26 7.79
N VAL A 136 -6.06 -0.29 8.66
CA VAL A 136 -6.30 -0.36 10.12
C VAL A 136 -6.43 1.03 10.74
N ILE A 137 -5.51 1.95 10.44
CA ILE A 137 -5.50 3.32 10.98
C ILE A 137 -6.75 4.10 10.52
N ASN A 138 -7.26 3.81 9.31
CA ASN A 138 -8.46 4.45 8.77
C ASN A 138 -9.76 3.73 9.19
N GLY A 139 -9.72 2.83 10.17
CA GLY A 139 -10.89 2.24 10.81
C GLY A 139 -11.54 1.08 10.04
N ILE A 140 -10.90 0.55 9.02
CA ILE A 140 -11.40 -0.61 8.28
C ILE A 140 -11.32 -1.84 9.18
N LYS A 141 -12.43 -2.57 9.29
CA LYS A 141 -12.57 -3.72 10.21
C LYS A 141 -12.53 -5.08 9.53
N LYS A 142 -12.54 -5.10 8.19
CA LYS A 142 -12.45 -6.34 7.42
C LYS A 142 -11.47 -6.17 6.27
N ILE A 143 -10.45 -7.02 6.23
CA ILE A 143 -9.38 -6.98 5.22
C ILE A 143 -9.22 -8.38 4.61
N THR A 144 -9.32 -8.45 3.30
CA THR A 144 -8.97 -9.64 2.53
C THR A 144 -7.76 -9.34 1.65
N THR A 145 -6.76 -10.23 1.63
CA THR A 145 -5.55 -10.02 0.83
C THR A 145 -5.40 -11.06 -0.26
N TYR A 146 -4.89 -10.64 -1.42
CA TYR A 146 -4.46 -11.50 -2.53
C TYR A 146 -3.02 -11.18 -2.88
N GLY A 147 -2.16 -12.20 -2.94
CA GLY A 147 -0.74 -12.01 -3.25
C GLY A 147 0.05 -11.27 -2.17
N VAL A 148 -0.38 -11.37 -0.90
CA VAL A 148 0.28 -10.75 0.24
C VAL A 148 0.57 -11.81 1.32
N GLY A 149 1.85 -11.98 1.66
CA GLY A 149 2.31 -12.65 2.87
C GLY A 149 2.07 -14.16 3.00
N LYS A 150 1.40 -14.82 2.04
CA LYS A 150 1.07 -16.24 2.16
C LYS A 150 2.18 -17.16 1.64
N GLU A 151 2.76 -16.83 0.50
CA GLU A 151 3.78 -17.65 -0.17
C GLU A 151 4.96 -16.79 -0.64
N SER A 152 6.13 -17.40 -0.78
CA SER A 152 7.33 -16.73 -1.31
C SER A 152 7.25 -16.57 -2.83
N GLY A 153 7.93 -15.53 -3.36
CA GLY A 153 7.98 -15.23 -4.78
C GLY A 153 6.92 -14.23 -5.25
N TYR A 154 6.86 -14.09 -6.57
CA TYR A 154 5.88 -13.25 -7.25
C TYR A 154 5.00 -14.08 -8.18
N ASN A 155 3.78 -13.63 -8.39
CA ASN A 155 2.95 -14.14 -9.47
C ASN A 155 3.66 -13.87 -10.82
N VAL A 156 3.50 -14.76 -11.79
CA VAL A 156 4.14 -14.69 -13.12
C VAL A 156 3.92 -13.36 -13.88
N LYS A 157 2.90 -12.61 -13.51
CA LYS A 157 2.59 -11.30 -14.11
C LYS A 157 3.48 -10.16 -13.61
N PHE A 158 4.24 -10.38 -12.54
CA PHE A 158 5.02 -9.32 -11.90
C PHE A 158 6.50 -9.64 -11.90
N THR A 159 7.32 -8.59 -11.92
CA THR A 159 8.77 -8.67 -11.81
C THR A 159 9.24 -8.16 -10.45
N GLY A 160 10.25 -8.77 -9.89
CA GLY A 160 10.86 -8.36 -8.64
C GLY A 160 11.50 -9.53 -7.89
N SER A 161 12.14 -9.25 -6.79
CA SER A 161 12.69 -10.24 -5.88
C SER A 161 12.10 -10.06 -4.49
N VAL A 162 11.54 -11.11 -3.91
CA VAL A 162 11.24 -11.18 -2.47
C VAL A 162 12.35 -12.02 -1.84
N VAL A 163 12.97 -11.44 -0.81
CA VAL A 163 13.92 -12.22 -0.01
C VAL A 163 13.12 -13.25 0.79
N GLU A 164 13.41 -14.52 0.57
CA GLU A 164 12.64 -15.66 1.07
C GLU A 164 12.36 -15.60 2.58
N GLY A 165 13.32 -15.12 3.37
CA GLY A 165 13.15 -14.95 4.82
C GLY A 165 12.24 -13.79 5.27
N GLN A 166 11.75 -12.94 4.35
CA GLN A 166 10.90 -11.80 4.70
C GLN A 166 9.41 -12.16 4.75
N ILE A 167 8.97 -13.19 4.04
CA ILE A 167 7.54 -13.54 3.95
C ILE A 167 6.92 -13.80 5.32
N LYS A 168 7.62 -14.57 6.17
CA LYS A 168 7.15 -14.82 7.52
C LYS A 168 7.01 -13.50 8.32
N LYS A 169 8.00 -12.63 8.25
CA LYS A 169 7.96 -11.32 8.93
C LYS A 169 6.80 -10.44 8.43
N ILE A 170 6.57 -10.43 7.12
CA ILE A 170 5.46 -9.71 6.50
C ILE A 170 4.13 -10.20 7.06
N ARG A 171 3.92 -11.51 7.04
CA ARG A 171 2.70 -12.15 7.55
C ARG A 171 2.50 -11.91 9.03
N ASP A 172 3.50 -12.22 9.84
CA ASP A 172 3.42 -12.10 11.31
C ASP A 172 3.09 -10.66 11.73
N ASP A 173 3.65 -9.65 11.05
CA ASP A 173 3.34 -8.25 11.32
C ASP A 173 1.90 -7.88 10.92
N ILE A 174 1.44 -8.33 9.76
CA ILE A 174 0.06 -8.09 9.29
C ILE A 174 -0.95 -8.73 10.26
N GLU A 175 -0.75 -10.01 10.61
CA GLU A 175 -1.60 -10.73 11.55
C GLU A 175 -1.64 -10.06 12.93
N TYR A 176 -0.47 -9.68 13.44
CA TYR A 176 -0.35 -8.97 14.72
C TYR A 176 -1.14 -7.65 14.71
N ARG A 177 -0.99 -6.81 13.67
CA ARG A 177 -1.67 -5.52 13.57
C ARG A 177 -3.17 -5.66 13.47
N CYS A 178 -3.65 -6.60 12.66
CA CYS A 178 -5.07 -6.87 12.56
C CYS A 178 -5.65 -7.36 13.92
N LYS A 179 -4.93 -8.26 14.59
CA LYS A 179 -5.34 -8.79 15.89
C LYS A 179 -5.48 -7.73 16.97
N ILE A 180 -4.46 -6.88 17.17
CA ILE A 180 -4.49 -5.85 18.23
C ILE A 180 -5.51 -4.74 17.98
N ASN A 181 -5.97 -4.56 16.73
CA ASN A 181 -6.96 -3.55 16.34
C ASN A 181 -8.36 -4.13 16.09
N ASN A 182 -8.58 -5.41 16.43
CA ASN A 182 -9.85 -6.12 16.21
C ASN A 182 -10.33 -6.03 14.75
N VAL A 183 -9.41 -6.32 13.81
CA VAL A 183 -9.69 -6.36 12.37
C VAL A 183 -9.78 -7.82 11.92
N GLU A 184 -10.86 -8.18 11.26
CA GLU A 184 -11.01 -9.47 10.60
C GLU A 184 -10.06 -9.52 9.39
N LEU A 185 -9.16 -10.50 9.39
CA LEU A 185 -8.17 -10.69 8.33
C LEU A 185 -8.36 -12.03 7.63
N LYS A 186 -8.46 -12.01 6.30
CA LYS A 186 -8.44 -13.19 5.45
C LYS A 186 -7.29 -13.09 4.47
N MET A 187 -6.28 -13.95 4.62
CA MET A 187 -5.16 -14.09 3.66
C MET A 187 -5.44 -15.23 2.68
N LEU A 188 -5.47 -14.92 1.39
CA LEU A 188 -5.76 -15.85 0.31
C LEU A 188 -4.54 -16.08 -0.59
#